data_7a8d9cfa519ef58a7d55b697f05803a9
#
_entry.id   7a8d9cfa519ef58a7d55b697f05803a9
#
_cell.length_a   1.000
_cell.length_b   1.000
_cell.length_c   1.000
_cell.angle_alpha   90.00
_cell.angle_beta   90.00
_cell.angle_gamma   90.00
#
_symmetry.space_group_name_H-M   'P 1'
#
loop_
_entity.id
_entity.type
_entity.pdbx_description
1 polymer ?
#
loop_
_entity_poly.entity_id
_entity_poly.type
_entity_poly.pdbx_seq_one_letter_code
_entity_poly.pdbx_strand_id
1 'polypeptide(L)'
;IGVGGIGKSSYHFTSNDACRLVAVCDVDRNHLDSAVALGRKKFGQKLEAYHDYRDLITDPNVDIVHIATPPHWHGIMAVEAAKAGKDIWCEKPMTRTIGEGKRVVEAVKRNGRIFRLNTWFRFKDTFYGLGTTVEPLKKLVDSGLLGWPLKVTISGATGFAWKFFWVGKENLTPQPVPAELDYDMWLGPAPWKPYNKHRVHATFRGYWDYDGGGLTDMGQHYMDPVQYLLGKDDTSPV
;
A
#
# COMPACT_ATOMS: atom_id res chain seq x y z
N ILE A 1 -7.76 5.87 -2.71
CA ILE A 1 -7.49 6.73 -1.54
C ILE A 1 -5.97 6.82 -1.36
N GLY A 2 -5.45 8.05 -1.07
CA GLY A 2 -4.02 8.29 -0.98
C GLY A 2 -3.36 8.41 -2.36
N VAL A 3 -3.62 9.52 -3.06
CA VAL A 3 -3.18 9.72 -4.46
C VAL A 3 -1.91 10.56 -4.60
N GLY A 4 -1.04 10.57 -3.60
CA GLY A 4 0.25 11.24 -3.66
C GLY A 4 1.19 10.63 -4.70
N GLY A 5 1.86 9.51 -4.36
CA GLY A 5 2.81 8.82 -5.24
C GLY A 5 2.24 7.54 -5.83
N ILE A 6 2.23 6.48 -5.02
CA ILE A 6 1.81 5.12 -5.44
C ILE A 6 0.37 5.10 -5.96
N GLY A 7 -0.58 5.78 -5.29
CA GLY A 7 -1.97 5.82 -5.75
C GLY A 7 -2.12 6.34 -7.18
N LYS A 8 -1.37 7.38 -7.58
CA LYS A 8 -1.36 7.86 -8.98
C LYS A 8 -0.64 6.90 -9.93
N SER A 9 0.43 6.26 -9.50
CA SER A 9 1.13 5.28 -10.35
C SER A 9 0.27 4.06 -10.65
N SER A 10 -0.66 3.74 -9.76
CA SER A 10 -1.60 2.62 -9.90
C SER A 10 -2.73 2.86 -10.90
N TYR A 11 -2.82 4.03 -11.52
CA TYR A 11 -3.84 4.34 -12.54
C TYR A 11 -3.77 3.42 -13.78
N HIS A 12 -2.72 2.65 -13.95
CA HIS A 12 -2.64 1.64 -15.02
C HIS A 12 -3.66 0.49 -14.84
N PHE A 13 -4.15 0.24 -13.63
CA PHE A 13 -5.18 -0.77 -13.38
C PHE A 13 -6.51 -0.45 -14.07
N THR A 14 -6.75 0.83 -14.34
CA THR A 14 -7.96 1.30 -15.00
C THR A 14 -7.84 1.31 -16.52
N SER A 15 -6.76 0.78 -17.08
CA SER A 15 -6.61 0.59 -18.52
C SER A 15 -7.30 -0.67 -19.05
N ASN A 16 -7.96 -1.42 -18.18
CA ASN A 16 -8.74 -2.60 -18.52
C ASN A 16 -10.22 -2.21 -18.62
N ASP A 17 -10.92 -2.68 -19.66
CA ASP A 17 -12.35 -2.41 -19.89
C ASP A 17 -13.25 -2.86 -18.73
N ALA A 18 -12.77 -3.79 -17.89
CA ALA A 18 -13.46 -4.24 -16.68
C ALA A 18 -13.36 -3.27 -15.48
N CYS A 19 -12.47 -2.27 -15.52
CA CYS A 19 -12.24 -1.35 -14.40
C CYS A 19 -12.25 0.11 -14.87
N ARG A 20 -13.03 0.93 -14.20
CA ARG A 20 -13.10 2.36 -14.45
C ARG A 20 -12.73 3.16 -13.19
N LEU A 21 -11.79 4.09 -13.30
CA LEU A 21 -11.53 5.04 -12.23
C LEU A 21 -12.68 6.06 -12.18
N VAL A 22 -13.39 6.13 -11.07
CA VAL A 22 -14.55 7.02 -10.89
C VAL A 22 -14.31 8.11 -9.88
N ALA A 23 -13.48 7.85 -8.87
CA ALA A 23 -13.24 8.77 -7.77
C ALA A 23 -11.80 8.72 -7.27
N VAL A 24 -11.36 9.80 -6.64
CA VAL A 24 -10.06 9.93 -5.97
C VAL A 24 -10.24 10.63 -4.63
N CYS A 25 -9.36 10.30 -3.66
CA CYS A 25 -9.39 10.91 -2.33
C CYS A 25 -7.97 11.14 -1.81
N ASP A 26 -7.73 12.34 -1.27
CA ASP A 26 -6.52 12.66 -0.53
C ASP A 26 -6.78 13.83 0.43
N VAL A 27 -6.09 13.84 1.56
CA VAL A 27 -6.14 14.92 2.56
C VAL A 27 -5.22 16.09 2.23
N ASP A 28 -4.38 15.93 1.21
CA ASP A 28 -3.57 17.00 0.62
C ASP A 28 -4.21 17.45 -0.69
N ARG A 29 -4.64 18.72 -0.74
CA ARG A 29 -5.33 19.30 -1.90
C ARG A 29 -4.46 19.26 -3.16
N ASN A 30 -3.15 19.49 -3.04
CA ASN A 30 -2.24 19.44 -4.19
C ASN A 30 -2.16 18.05 -4.79
N HIS A 31 -2.15 17.01 -3.94
CA HIS A 31 -2.22 15.63 -4.39
C HIS A 31 -3.54 15.34 -5.08
N LEU A 32 -4.65 15.76 -4.49
CA LEU A 32 -5.99 15.54 -5.00
C LEU A 32 -6.17 16.19 -6.37
N ASP A 33 -5.84 17.49 -6.51
CA ASP A 33 -5.96 18.24 -7.76
C ASP A 33 -5.08 17.65 -8.86
N SER A 34 -3.84 17.28 -8.52
CA SER A 34 -2.93 16.60 -9.45
C SER A 34 -3.47 15.25 -9.92
N ALA A 35 -4.12 14.49 -9.04
CA ALA A 35 -4.71 13.21 -9.38
C ALA A 35 -5.93 13.36 -10.31
N VAL A 36 -6.79 14.33 -10.03
CA VAL A 36 -7.94 14.65 -10.90
C VAL A 36 -7.48 15.08 -12.30
N ALA A 37 -6.48 15.96 -12.37
CA ALA A 37 -5.92 16.42 -13.64
C ALA A 37 -5.31 15.26 -14.45
N LEU A 38 -4.56 14.37 -13.78
CA LEU A 38 -4.00 13.20 -14.43
C LEU A 38 -5.08 12.23 -14.94
N GLY A 39 -6.11 11.98 -14.13
CA GLY A 39 -7.24 11.13 -14.51
C GLY A 39 -7.97 11.67 -15.72
N ARG A 40 -8.28 12.99 -15.74
CA ARG A 40 -8.88 13.67 -16.89
C ARG A 40 -8.03 13.53 -18.15
N LYS A 41 -6.72 13.76 -18.04
CA LYS A 41 -5.76 13.63 -19.16
C LYS A 41 -5.70 12.22 -19.70
N LYS A 42 -5.68 11.22 -18.82
CA LYS A 42 -5.44 9.81 -19.18
C LYS A 42 -6.71 9.11 -19.68
N PHE A 43 -7.87 9.42 -19.11
CA PHE A 43 -9.12 8.69 -19.37
C PHE A 43 -10.20 9.56 -20.03
N GLY A 44 -9.98 10.86 -20.18
CA GLY A 44 -10.97 11.77 -20.79
C GLY A 44 -12.24 11.98 -19.97
N GLN A 45 -12.28 11.50 -18.71
CA GLN A 45 -13.48 11.57 -17.87
C GLN A 45 -13.29 12.43 -16.63
N LYS A 46 -14.40 12.94 -16.12
CA LYS A 46 -14.44 13.64 -14.84
C LYS A 46 -14.32 12.60 -13.73
N LEU A 47 -13.44 12.86 -12.76
CA LEU A 47 -13.36 12.08 -11.53
C LEU A 47 -14.04 12.86 -10.40
N GLU A 48 -14.78 12.17 -9.55
CA GLU A 48 -15.23 12.75 -8.30
C GLU A 48 -14.02 12.84 -7.33
N ALA A 49 -13.95 13.94 -6.58
CA ALA A 49 -12.83 14.26 -5.71
C ALA A 49 -13.31 14.38 -4.27
N TYR A 50 -12.78 13.53 -3.40
CA TYR A 50 -13.14 13.50 -2.00
C TYR A 50 -11.95 13.92 -1.13
N HIS A 51 -12.22 14.72 -0.13
CA HIS A 51 -11.24 15.05 0.90
C HIS A 51 -11.24 13.98 2.01
N ASP A 52 -12.42 13.53 2.40
CA ASP A 52 -12.62 12.48 3.40
C ASP A 52 -12.89 11.13 2.71
N TYR A 53 -12.11 10.12 3.06
CA TYR A 53 -12.29 8.77 2.51
C TYR A 53 -13.64 8.15 2.88
N ARG A 54 -14.25 8.58 3.99
CA ARG A 54 -15.57 8.08 4.45
C ARG A 54 -16.67 8.46 3.46
N ASP A 55 -16.57 9.62 2.84
CA ASP A 55 -17.49 10.05 1.79
C ASP A 55 -17.29 9.18 0.53
N LEU A 56 -16.03 8.90 0.17
CA LEU A 56 -15.73 8.06 -0.98
C LEU A 56 -16.25 6.63 -0.81
N ILE A 57 -16.09 6.00 0.35
CA ILE A 57 -16.53 4.61 0.56
C ILE A 57 -18.05 4.49 0.64
N THR A 58 -18.79 5.58 0.88
CA THR A 58 -20.25 5.60 0.85
C THR A 58 -20.84 5.89 -0.52
N ASP A 59 -20.02 6.33 -1.50
CA ASP A 59 -20.47 6.57 -2.87
C ASP A 59 -20.95 5.25 -3.52
N PRO A 60 -22.22 5.18 -3.97
CA PRO A 60 -22.79 3.99 -4.61
C PRO A 60 -22.13 3.65 -5.96
N ASN A 61 -21.43 4.59 -6.59
CA ASN A 61 -20.72 4.37 -7.86
C ASN A 61 -19.32 3.74 -7.66
N VAL A 62 -18.88 3.56 -6.42
CA VAL A 62 -17.61 2.93 -6.09
C VAL A 62 -17.85 1.47 -5.70
N ASP A 63 -17.30 0.52 -6.46
CA ASP A 63 -17.36 -0.91 -6.16
C ASP A 63 -16.10 -1.39 -5.47
N ILE A 64 -14.93 -0.87 -5.86
CA ILE A 64 -13.62 -1.28 -5.38
C ILE A 64 -12.86 -0.06 -4.85
N VAL A 65 -12.26 -0.19 -3.69
CA VAL A 65 -11.43 0.85 -3.09
C VAL A 65 -9.97 0.45 -3.14
N HIS A 66 -9.14 1.26 -3.80
CA HIS A 66 -7.69 1.14 -3.74
C HIS A 66 -7.16 1.99 -2.59
N ILE A 67 -6.52 1.37 -1.60
CA ILE A 67 -5.94 2.05 -0.44
C ILE A 67 -4.42 2.14 -0.63
N ALA A 68 -3.91 3.36 -0.80
CA ALA A 68 -2.49 3.65 -1.02
C ALA A 68 -1.97 4.77 -0.09
N THR A 69 -2.58 4.89 1.06
CA THR A 69 -2.19 5.79 2.16
C THR A 69 -0.93 5.27 2.88
N PRO A 70 -0.40 6.00 3.86
CA PRO A 70 0.57 5.42 4.79
C PRO A 70 -0.03 4.26 5.61
N PRO A 71 0.78 3.26 6.01
CA PRO A 71 0.31 2.01 6.61
C PRO A 71 -0.55 2.13 7.87
N HIS A 72 -0.38 3.19 8.66
CA HIS A 72 -1.20 3.41 9.87
C HIS A 72 -2.68 3.63 9.57
N TRP A 73 -3.04 3.93 8.33
CA TRP A 73 -4.42 4.06 7.88
C TRP A 73 -5.00 2.79 7.24
N HIS A 74 -4.14 1.87 6.77
CA HIS A 74 -4.59 0.71 5.98
C HIS A 74 -5.66 -0.13 6.69
N GLY A 75 -5.41 -0.47 7.97
CA GLY A 75 -6.31 -1.35 8.73
C GLY A 75 -7.70 -0.74 8.90
N ILE A 76 -7.79 0.51 9.29
CA ILE A 76 -9.07 1.20 9.54
C ILE A 76 -9.84 1.34 8.23
N MET A 77 -9.20 1.88 7.20
CA MET A 77 -9.84 2.09 5.89
C MET A 77 -10.33 0.78 5.28
N ALA A 78 -9.55 -0.31 5.39
CA ALA A 78 -9.96 -1.61 4.88
C ALA A 78 -11.17 -2.18 5.63
N VAL A 79 -11.21 -2.05 6.96
CA VAL A 79 -12.36 -2.49 7.76
C VAL A 79 -13.61 -1.70 7.42
N GLU A 80 -13.51 -0.39 7.29
CA GLU A 80 -14.66 0.48 6.99
C GLU A 80 -15.15 0.28 5.55
N ALA A 81 -14.24 0.13 4.58
CA ALA A 81 -14.59 -0.20 3.20
C ALA A 81 -15.32 -1.55 3.10
N ALA A 82 -14.85 -2.60 3.82
CA ALA A 82 -15.53 -3.88 3.87
C ALA A 82 -16.95 -3.76 4.46
N LYS A 83 -17.12 -2.99 5.54
CA LYS A 83 -18.44 -2.73 6.14
C LYS A 83 -19.38 -1.95 5.21
N ALA A 84 -18.81 -1.05 4.40
CA ALA A 84 -19.56 -0.30 3.38
C ALA A 84 -19.88 -1.14 2.13
N GLY A 85 -19.52 -2.43 2.11
CA GLY A 85 -19.81 -3.34 1.02
C GLY A 85 -18.86 -3.21 -0.18
N LYS A 86 -17.68 -2.58 0.00
CA LYS A 86 -16.70 -2.40 -1.06
C LYS A 86 -15.67 -3.51 -1.05
N ASP A 87 -15.24 -3.93 -2.24
CA ASP A 87 -14.05 -4.74 -2.40
C ASP A 87 -12.80 -3.88 -2.25
N ILE A 88 -11.68 -4.48 -1.84
CA ILE A 88 -10.51 -3.75 -1.38
C ILE A 88 -9.27 -4.22 -2.12
N TRP A 89 -8.55 -3.25 -2.66
CA TRP A 89 -7.18 -3.41 -3.10
C TRP A 89 -6.29 -2.55 -2.20
N CYS A 90 -5.51 -3.17 -1.34
CA CYS A 90 -4.67 -2.47 -0.38
C CYS A 90 -3.20 -2.54 -0.78
N GLU A 91 -2.49 -1.42 -0.68
CA GLU A 91 -1.05 -1.42 -0.80
C GLU A 91 -0.39 -2.15 0.37
N LYS A 92 0.80 -2.66 0.11
CA LYS A 92 1.64 -3.27 1.15
C LYS A 92 2.29 -2.17 2.04
N PRO A 93 2.61 -2.48 3.29
CA PRO A 93 2.21 -3.66 4.05
C PRO A 93 0.70 -3.65 4.31
N MET A 94 0.11 -4.82 4.55
CA MET A 94 -1.34 -4.95 4.77
C MET A 94 -1.85 -4.02 5.87
N THR A 95 -1.13 -3.99 6.98
CA THR A 95 -1.41 -3.16 8.15
C THR A 95 -0.13 -2.86 8.90
N ARG A 96 -0.17 -1.96 9.86
CA ARG A 96 0.97 -1.65 10.72
C ARG A 96 1.18 -2.70 11.81
N THR A 97 0.11 -3.33 12.29
CA THR A 97 0.16 -4.34 13.36
C THR A 97 -0.57 -5.61 12.97
N ILE A 98 -0.17 -6.74 13.58
CA ILE A 98 -0.85 -8.04 13.40
C ILE A 98 -2.31 -7.97 13.88
N GLY A 99 -2.57 -7.23 14.96
CA GLY A 99 -3.92 -7.04 15.49
C GLY A 99 -4.87 -6.37 14.50
N GLU A 100 -4.41 -5.32 13.81
CA GLU A 100 -5.16 -4.68 12.73
C GLU A 100 -5.42 -5.66 11.57
N GLY A 101 -4.40 -6.44 11.16
CA GLY A 101 -4.56 -7.44 10.11
C GLY A 101 -5.65 -8.47 10.42
N LYS A 102 -5.71 -8.97 11.65
CA LYS A 102 -6.78 -9.87 12.10
C LYS A 102 -8.17 -9.22 11.97
N ARG A 103 -8.30 -7.94 12.33
CA ARG A 103 -9.57 -7.19 12.19
C ARG A 103 -9.98 -7.02 10.73
N VAL A 104 -9.02 -6.76 9.84
CA VAL A 104 -9.30 -6.68 8.40
C VAL A 104 -9.82 -8.02 7.88
N VAL A 105 -9.15 -9.14 8.20
CA VAL A 105 -9.58 -10.49 7.79
C VAL A 105 -10.99 -10.79 8.29
N GLU A 106 -11.28 -10.48 9.54
CA GLU A 106 -12.62 -10.67 10.14
C GLU A 106 -13.69 -9.83 9.42
N ALA A 107 -13.42 -8.54 9.18
CA ALA A 107 -14.36 -7.65 8.52
C ALA A 107 -14.64 -8.08 7.07
N VAL A 108 -13.62 -8.43 6.31
CA VAL A 108 -13.72 -8.89 4.93
C VAL A 108 -14.56 -10.18 4.84
N LYS A 109 -14.27 -11.17 5.70
CA LYS A 109 -15.02 -12.42 5.75
C LYS A 109 -16.50 -12.19 6.15
N ARG A 110 -16.73 -11.41 7.20
CA ARG A 110 -18.08 -11.13 7.70
C ARG A 110 -18.98 -10.44 6.67
N ASN A 111 -18.39 -9.55 5.87
CA ASN A 111 -19.15 -8.79 4.87
C ASN A 111 -19.10 -9.42 3.45
N GLY A 112 -18.48 -10.60 3.29
CA GLY A 112 -18.39 -11.29 2.02
C GLY A 112 -17.67 -10.48 0.94
N ARG A 113 -16.62 -9.72 1.31
CA ARG A 113 -15.87 -8.87 0.39
C ARG A 113 -14.59 -9.53 -0.07
N ILE A 114 -14.07 -9.06 -1.20
CA ILE A 114 -12.77 -9.45 -1.72
C ILE A 114 -11.72 -8.48 -1.18
N PHE A 115 -10.63 -9.02 -0.64
CA PHE A 115 -9.47 -8.24 -0.25
C PHE A 115 -8.25 -8.74 -1.02
N ARG A 116 -7.55 -7.83 -1.71
CA ARG A 116 -6.29 -8.10 -2.36
C ARG A 116 -5.20 -7.21 -1.80
N LEU A 117 -4.15 -7.84 -1.26
CA LEU A 117 -2.91 -7.17 -0.93
C LEU A 117 -2.07 -7.00 -2.21
N ASN A 118 -1.49 -5.83 -2.41
CA ASN A 118 -0.67 -5.55 -3.59
C ASN A 118 0.74 -6.15 -3.47
N THR A 119 0.83 -7.46 -3.69
CA THR A 119 2.06 -8.25 -3.74
C THR A 119 2.49 -8.48 -5.19
N TRP A 120 2.63 -7.41 -5.93
CA TRP A 120 2.73 -7.39 -7.39
C TRP A 120 3.91 -8.18 -7.99
N PHE A 121 5.01 -8.36 -7.25
CA PHE A 121 6.14 -9.16 -7.73
C PHE A 121 5.84 -10.64 -7.96
N ARG A 122 4.73 -11.16 -7.44
CA ARG A 122 4.29 -12.53 -7.74
C ARG A 122 3.82 -12.71 -9.19
N PHE A 123 3.36 -11.64 -9.84
CA PHE A 123 2.47 -11.80 -10.99
C PHE A 123 2.97 -11.22 -12.30
N LYS A 124 3.74 -10.15 -12.33
CA LYS A 124 4.02 -9.46 -13.59
C LYS A 124 5.42 -8.90 -13.77
N ASP A 125 6.06 -8.50 -12.70
CA ASP A 125 7.28 -7.72 -12.85
C ASP A 125 8.52 -8.53 -12.55
N THR A 126 9.63 -8.12 -13.18
CA THR A 126 10.92 -8.63 -12.81
C THR A 126 11.18 -8.30 -11.35
N PHE A 127 11.48 -9.34 -10.58
CA PHE A 127 11.89 -9.18 -9.21
C PHE A 127 13.15 -8.32 -9.11
N TYR A 128 13.22 -7.42 -8.14
CA TYR A 128 14.40 -6.58 -7.94
C TYR A 128 15.69 -7.42 -7.90
N GLY A 129 16.55 -7.21 -8.87
CA GLY A 129 17.86 -7.84 -8.95
C GLY A 129 17.88 -9.27 -9.52
N LEU A 130 16.77 -9.89 -9.88
CA LEU A 130 16.74 -11.22 -10.48
C LEU A 130 16.71 -11.19 -12.02
N GLY A 131 16.33 -10.08 -12.62
CA GLY A 131 16.21 -9.97 -14.09
C GLY A 131 15.16 -10.88 -14.73
N THR A 132 14.34 -11.54 -13.91
CA THR A 132 13.27 -12.45 -14.36
C THR A 132 12.03 -12.32 -13.48
N THR A 133 10.90 -12.82 -13.97
CA THR A 133 9.68 -12.97 -13.18
C THR A 133 9.80 -14.12 -12.17
N VAL A 134 8.90 -14.17 -11.20
CA VAL A 134 8.89 -15.23 -10.18
C VAL A 134 8.45 -16.59 -10.76
N GLU A 135 7.67 -16.60 -11.83
CA GLU A 135 7.08 -17.82 -12.40
C GLU A 135 8.11 -18.87 -12.86
N PRO A 136 9.18 -18.54 -13.62
CA PRO A 136 10.21 -19.53 -13.98
C PRO A 136 10.89 -20.15 -12.75
N LEU A 137 11.12 -19.36 -11.71
CA LEU A 137 11.71 -19.84 -10.47
C LEU A 137 10.75 -20.79 -9.72
N LYS A 138 9.45 -20.47 -9.73
CA LYS A 138 8.42 -21.36 -9.16
C LYS A 138 8.41 -22.71 -9.86
N LYS A 139 8.44 -22.74 -11.20
CA LYS A 139 8.52 -23.98 -11.98
C LYS A 139 9.78 -24.79 -11.65
N LEU A 140 10.92 -24.12 -11.46
CA LEU A 140 12.16 -24.78 -11.09
C LEU A 140 12.07 -25.41 -9.68
N VAL A 141 11.54 -24.71 -8.70
CA VAL A 141 11.32 -25.23 -7.35
C VAL A 141 10.36 -26.43 -7.38
N ASP A 142 9.22 -26.28 -8.05
CA ASP A 142 8.18 -27.33 -8.13
C ASP A 142 8.63 -28.57 -8.89
N SER A 143 9.62 -28.44 -9.79
CA SER A 143 10.19 -29.58 -10.51
C SER A 143 10.98 -30.56 -9.64
N GLY A 144 11.36 -30.15 -8.43
CA GLY A 144 12.18 -30.94 -7.54
C GLY A 144 13.67 -31.01 -7.89
N LEU A 145 14.10 -30.39 -9.00
CA LEU A 145 15.51 -30.42 -9.46
C LEU A 145 16.50 -29.87 -8.44
N LEU A 146 16.06 -28.94 -7.59
CA LEU A 146 16.92 -28.34 -6.55
C LEU A 146 17.06 -29.24 -5.31
N GLY A 147 16.25 -30.28 -5.20
CA GLY A 147 16.19 -31.13 -4.02
C GLY A 147 15.57 -30.44 -2.80
N TRP A 148 15.60 -31.15 -1.68
CA TRP A 148 15.09 -30.65 -0.40
C TRP A 148 15.95 -31.20 0.75
N PRO A 149 16.26 -30.44 1.81
CA PRO A 149 15.79 -29.09 2.12
C PRO A 149 16.50 -28.00 1.33
N LEU A 150 15.80 -26.87 1.07
CA LEU A 150 16.34 -25.69 0.42
C LEU A 150 16.79 -24.66 1.45
N LYS A 151 17.94 -24.05 1.20
CA LYS A 151 18.38 -22.84 1.91
C LYS A 151 18.19 -21.62 1.02
N VAL A 152 17.39 -20.67 1.47
CA VAL A 152 17.19 -19.39 0.77
C VAL A 152 17.93 -18.30 1.52
N THR A 153 18.74 -17.53 0.81
CA THR A 153 19.43 -16.36 1.36
C THR A 153 18.97 -15.11 0.63
N ILE A 154 18.42 -14.17 1.37
CA ILE A 154 18.08 -12.84 0.85
C ILE A 154 19.21 -11.89 1.25
N SER A 155 19.94 -11.37 0.26
CA SER A 155 21.01 -10.41 0.52
C SER A 155 20.39 -9.04 0.85
N GLY A 156 20.62 -8.56 2.07
CA GLY A 156 20.07 -7.29 2.54
C GLY A 156 20.69 -6.02 1.94
N ALA A 157 21.76 -6.17 1.16
CA ALA A 157 22.50 -5.02 0.64
C ALA A 157 21.84 -4.36 -0.59
N THR A 158 20.94 -5.05 -1.25
CA THR A 158 20.39 -4.58 -2.52
C THR A 158 19.17 -3.68 -2.30
N GLY A 159 19.24 -2.45 -2.77
CA GLY A 159 18.10 -1.54 -2.90
C GLY A 159 17.80 -0.62 -1.73
N PHE A 160 18.48 -0.73 -0.58
CA PHE A 160 18.19 0.13 0.57
C PHE A 160 19.11 1.35 0.69
N ALA A 161 20.33 1.30 0.19
CA ALA A 161 21.31 2.37 0.33
C ALA A 161 20.83 3.72 -0.22
N TRP A 162 20.05 3.73 -1.29
CA TRP A 162 19.52 4.93 -1.92
C TRP A 162 18.30 5.53 -1.20
N LYS A 163 17.76 4.86 -0.18
CA LYS A 163 16.59 5.30 0.59
C LYS A 163 16.92 5.95 1.93
N PHE A 164 18.14 6.35 2.15
CA PHE A 164 18.55 7.04 3.38
C PHE A 164 17.75 8.30 3.68
N PHE A 165 17.18 8.96 2.69
CA PHE A 165 16.30 10.11 2.90
C PHE A 165 14.97 9.75 3.62
N TRP A 166 14.63 8.47 3.73
CA TRP A 166 13.47 7.99 4.49
C TRP A 166 13.80 7.72 5.97
N VAL A 167 15.04 7.87 6.38
CA VAL A 167 15.42 7.69 7.78
C VAL A 167 14.77 8.78 8.64
N GLY A 168 14.13 8.37 9.74
CA GLY A 168 13.54 9.29 10.71
C GLY A 168 14.56 10.20 11.36
N LYS A 169 14.09 11.34 11.82
CA LYS A 169 14.86 12.32 12.57
C LYS A 169 14.26 12.51 13.96
N GLU A 170 15.09 12.51 14.99
CA GLU A 170 14.63 12.60 16.38
C GLU A 170 14.12 14.00 16.73
N ASN A 171 14.91 15.01 16.48
CA ASN A 171 14.64 16.38 16.91
C ASN A 171 14.10 17.23 15.77
N LEU A 172 12.81 17.07 15.48
CA LEU A 172 12.12 17.89 14.49
C LEU A 172 11.52 19.13 15.11
N THR A 173 11.98 20.29 14.67
CA THR A 173 11.37 21.59 15.04
C THR A 173 9.96 21.66 14.47
N PRO A 174 8.94 22.01 15.27
CA PRO A 174 7.59 22.24 14.77
C PRO A 174 7.56 23.27 13.64
N GLN A 175 6.74 23.03 12.66
CA GLN A 175 6.52 23.93 11.51
C GLN A 175 5.01 24.21 11.39
N PRO A 176 4.62 25.34 10.78
CA PRO A 176 3.21 25.57 10.46
C PRO A 176 2.71 24.50 9.49
N VAL A 177 1.48 24.04 9.71
CA VAL A 177 0.81 23.13 8.79
C VAL A 177 0.52 23.87 7.47
N PRO A 178 0.89 23.32 6.32
CA PRO A 178 0.51 23.91 5.03
C PRO A 178 -1.01 24.00 4.87
N ALA A 179 -1.49 25.07 4.26
CA ALA A 179 -2.93 25.32 4.09
C ALA A 179 -3.65 24.25 3.24
N GLU A 180 -2.91 23.57 2.38
CA GLU A 180 -3.42 22.49 1.52
C GLU A 180 -3.56 21.15 2.22
N LEU A 181 -2.92 20.95 3.40
CA LEU A 181 -2.87 19.66 4.10
C LEU A 181 -3.79 19.67 5.33
N ASP A 182 -4.76 18.77 5.35
CA ASP A 182 -5.45 18.40 6.59
C ASP A 182 -4.56 17.45 7.41
N TYR A 183 -3.76 18.06 8.29
CA TYR A 183 -2.79 17.29 9.07
C TYR A 183 -3.43 16.41 10.14
N ASP A 184 -4.55 16.81 10.71
CA ASP A 184 -5.27 16.01 11.71
C ASP A 184 -5.82 14.74 11.07
N MET A 185 -6.42 14.86 9.90
CA MET A 185 -6.87 13.70 9.12
C MET A 185 -5.67 12.86 8.61
N TRP A 186 -4.54 13.50 8.27
CA TRP A 186 -3.34 12.76 7.89
C TRP A 186 -2.81 11.91 9.04
N LEU A 187 -2.76 12.46 10.27
CA LEU A 187 -2.35 11.74 11.48
C LEU A 187 -3.31 10.60 11.83
N GLY A 188 -4.60 10.87 11.79
CA GLY A 188 -5.64 9.90 12.08
C GLY A 188 -5.40 9.10 13.36
N PRO A 189 -5.22 7.75 13.27
CA PRO A 189 -5.03 6.90 14.44
C PRO A 189 -3.64 7.00 15.08
N ALA A 190 -2.69 7.67 14.43
CA ALA A 190 -1.34 7.80 14.97
C ALA A 190 -1.31 8.80 16.15
N PRO A 191 -0.37 8.65 17.09
CA PRO A 191 -0.21 9.63 18.17
C PRO A 191 0.02 11.04 17.63
N TRP A 192 -0.62 12.03 18.25
CA TRP A 192 -0.44 13.42 17.85
C TRP A 192 1.03 13.84 17.99
N LYS A 193 1.56 14.46 16.96
CA LYS A 193 2.89 15.06 16.90
C LYS A 193 2.80 16.42 16.21
N PRO A 194 3.59 17.43 16.60
CA PRO A 194 3.64 18.68 15.85
C PRO A 194 4.04 18.42 14.39
N TYR A 195 3.43 19.21 13.49
CA TYR A 195 3.78 19.10 12.08
C TYR A 195 5.25 19.40 11.82
N ASN A 196 5.84 18.60 10.98
CA ASN A 196 7.09 18.87 10.30
C ASN A 196 7.06 18.16 8.94
N LYS A 197 7.47 18.83 7.87
CA LYS A 197 7.47 18.29 6.51
C LYS A 197 8.19 16.95 6.35
N HIS A 198 9.14 16.65 7.27
CA HIS A 198 9.85 15.38 7.25
C HIS A 198 9.02 14.20 7.83
N ARG A 199 7.90 14.46 8.49
CA ARG A 199 7.01 13.39 9.02
C ARG A 199 6.01 12.90 8.00
N VAL A 200 5.69 13.71 7.01
CA VAL A 200 4.60 13.45 6.07
C VAL A 200 5.11 12.98 4.70
N HIS A 201 4.18 12.57 3.84
CA HIS A 201 4.46 12.12 2.48
C HIS A 201 5.51 10.99 2.44
N ALA A 202 6.49 11.02 1.53
CA ALA A 202 7.43 9.91 1.32
C ALA A 202 8.28 9.56 2.56
N THR A 203 8.58 10.57 3.39
CA THR A 203 9.48 10.43 4.55
C THR A 203 8.81 9.88 5.81
N PHE A 204 7.49 9.68 5.81
CA PHE A 204 6.75 9.04 6.91
C PHE A 204 7.36 7.68 7.30
N ARG A 205 7.98 7.00 6.36
CA ARG A 205 8.62 5.67 6.53
C ARG A 205 9.67 5.61 7.60
N GLY A 206 10.27 6.75 7.93
CA GLY A 206 11.25 6.85 9.00
C GLY A 206 10.67 6.86 10.42
N TYR A 207 9.34 6.79 10.58
CA TYR A 207 8.70 6.96 11.89
C TYR A 207 7.80 5.77 12.22
N TRP A 208 8.07 5.19 13.40
CA TRP A 208 7.34 4.04 13.90
C TRP A 208 5.83 4.29 14.07
N ASP A 209 5.43 5.53 14.30
CA ASP A 209 4.01 5.89 14.42
C ASP A 209 3.21 5.63 13.13
N TYR A 210 3.86 5.63 11.97
CA TYR A 210 3.22 5.58 10.66
C TYR A 210 3.53 4.34 9.84
N ASP A 211 4.71 3.72 10.07
CA ASP A 211 5.20 2.58 9.30
C ASP A 211 5.93 1.58 10.22
N GLY A 212 6.20 0.39 9.74
CA GLY A 212 6.99 -0.64 10.43
C GLY A 212 8.46 -0.69 10.00
N GLY A 213 8.95 0.37 9.33
CA GLY A 213 10.33 0.48 8.88
C GLY A 213 10.67 -0.35 7.64
N GLY A 214 11.97 -0.47 7.37
CA GLY A 214 12.48 -1.10 6.15
C GLY A 214 12.04 -2.55 5.93
N LEU A 215 11.83 -3.30 7.00
CA LEU A 215 11.39 -4.70 6.89
C LEU A 215 9.95 -4.80 6.38
N THR A 216 9.04 -3.96 6.88
CA THR A 216 7.64 -3.98 6.45
C THR A 216 7.44 -3.25 5.12
N ASP A 217 8.17 -2.18 4.86
CA ASP A 217 8.05 -1.43 3.61
C ASP A 217 8.68 -2.17 2.43
N MET A 218 9.95 -2.53 2.52
CA MET A 218 10.70 -3.16 1.43
C MET A 218 10.94 -4.65 1.63
N GLY A 219 11.17 -5.10 2.86
CA GLY A 219 11.45 -6.51 3.15
C GLY A 219 10.32 -7.42 2.71
N GLN A 220 9.08 -6.96 2.83
CA GLN A 220 7.91 -7.68 2.34
C GLN A 220 8.02 -8.04 0.85
N HIS A 221 8.60 -7.18 0.01
CA HIS A 221 8.80 -7.47 -1.42
C HIS A 221 9.75 -8.64 -1.69
N TYR A 222 10.61 -8.98 -0.75
CA TYR A 222 11.55 -10.09 -0.85
C TYR A 222 11.03 -11.36 -0.15
N MET A 223 10.39 -11.19 1.00
CA MET A 223 9.87 -12.32 1.78
C MET A 223 8.67 -12.98 1.11
N ASP A 224 7.75 -12.18 0.57
CA ASP A 224 6.54 -12.65 -0.07
C ASP A 224 6.81 -13.59 -1.27
N PRO A 225 7.68 -13.24 -2.24
CA PRO A 225 8.05 -14.16 -3.30
C PRO A 225 8.71 -15.45 -2.82
N VAL A 226 9.54 -15.41 -1.78
CA VAL A 226 10.15 -16.62 -1.22
C VAL A 226 9.08 -17.56 -0.66
N GLN A 227 8.13 -17.01 0.10
CA GLN A 227 7.02 -17.78 0.65
C GLN A 227 6.18 -18.41 -0.46
N TYR A 228 5.88 -17.65 -1.51
CA TYR A 228 5.18 -18.13 -2.69
C TYR A 228 5.97 -19.22 -3.44
N LEU A 229 7.25 -19.02 -3.70
CA LEU A 229 8.13 -19.98 -4.38
C LEU A 229 8.17 -21.33 -3.66
N LEU A 230 8.20 -21.31 -2.33
CA LEU A 230 8.27 -22.51 -1.51
C LEU A 230 6.90 -23.14 -1.22
N GLY A 231 5.81 -22.60 -1.73
CA GLY A 231 4.44 -23.06 -1.46
C GLY A 231 4.05 -22.95 0.00
N LYS A 232 4.49 -21.88 0.69
CA LYS A 232 4.28 -21.66 2.13
C LYS A 232 3.28 -20.54 2.44
N ASP A 233 2.38 -20.25 1.51
CA ASP A 233 1.38 -19.19 1.71
C ASP A 233 0.42 -19.47 2.87
N ASP A 234 0.14 -20.71 3.15
CA ASP A 234 -0.78 -21.13 4.22
C ASP A 234 -0.09 -21.37 5.57
N THR A 235 1.21 -21.10 5.68
CA THR A 235 2.01 -21.34 6.88
C THR A 235 2.73 -20.08 7.35
N SER A 236 2.98 -19.98 8.66
CA SER A 236 3.90 -19.00 9.19
C SER A 236 5.32 -19.59 9.21
N PRO A 237 6.36 -18.77 8.97
CA PRO A 237 7.74 -19.18 9.24
C PRO A 237 7.89 -19.59 10.72
N VAL A 238 8.64 -20.66 10.96
CA VAL A 238 8.97 -21.14 12.31
C VAL A 238 10.36 -20.66 12.67
#